data_8a71d7530827a809cf1cb41c1b206117
#
_entry.id   8a71d7530827a809cf1cb41c1b206117
#
_cell.length_a   1.000
_cell.length_b   1.000
_cell.length_c   1.000
_cell.angle_alpha   90.00
_cell.angle_beta   90.00
_cell.angle_gamma   90.00
#
_symmetry.space_group_name_H-M   'P 1'
#
loop_
_entity.id
_entity.type
_entity.pdbx_description
1 polymer ?
#
loop_
_entity_poly.entity_id
_entity_poly.type
_entity_poly.pdbx_seq_one_letter_code
_entity_poly.pdbx_strand_id
1 'polypeptide(L)'
;QITLADGTRVWLNAQSTLTYASNFGRKERNVELDGEAYFEVTKNKKLPFYVHTEMNKVRVVGTCFNVCAYKGSKEFETTLVEGIVDIYPSCNDQIITRLQKDEFFANYDGRCKKTILPSYEYLRWKEGLYCFDDVPFSGILDKLEKYYNVKISVTSPRLLTHEGLTGKFREQDGIE
;
A
#
# COMPACT_ATOMS: atom_id res chain seq x y z
N GLN A 1 -8.67 -0.43 -11.39
CA GLN A 1 -7.46 0.05 -12.08
C GLN A 1 -7.76 1.34 -12.83
N ILE A 2 -6.84 2.32 -12.77
CA ILE A 2 -6.89 3.59 -13.50
C ILE A 2 -5.56 3.85 -14.21
N THR A 3 -5.59 4.66 -15.29
CA THR A 3 -4.37 5.10 -15.98
C THR A 3 -4.31 6.63 -15.90
N LEU A 4 -3.21 7.16 -15.37
CA LEU A 4 -2.97 8.60 -15.24
C LEU A 4 -2.50 9.20 -16.57
N ALA A 5 -2.50 10.55 -16.67
CA ALA A 5 -2.17 11.27 -17.90
C ALA A 5 -0.73 11.04 -18.41
N ASP A 6 0.19 10.59 -17.54
CA ASP A 6 1.57 10.26 -17.88
C ASP A 6 1.78 8.78 -18.29
N GLY A 7 0.69 7.99 -18.36
CA GLY A 7 0.70 6.56 -18.63
C GLY A 7 0.95 5.67 -17.41
N THR A 8 1.13 6.26 -16.22
CA THR A 8 1.23 5.50 -14.96
C THR A 8 -0.06 4.74 -14.70
N ARG A 9 0.04 3.44 -14.38
CA ARG A 9 -1.08 2.59 -14.00
C ARG A 9 -1.16 2.48 -12.49
N VAL A 10 -2.38 2.60 -11.94
CA VAL A 10 -2.63 2.52 -10.51
C VAL A 10 -3.80 1.57 -10.26
N TRP A 11 -3.62 0.63 -9.34
CA TRP A 11 -4.69 -0.19 -8.76
C TRP A 11 -4.96 0.35 -7.36
N LEU A 12 -6.20 0.67 -7.09
CA LEU A 12 -6.67 1.08 -5.76
C LEU A 12 -7.31 -0.11 -5.07
N ASN A 13 -6.92 -0.36 -3.84
CA ASN A 13 -7.59 -1.34 -2.98
C ASN A 13 -8.87 -0.76 -2.39
N ALA A 14 -9.65 -1.57 -1.67
CA ALA A 14 -10.90 -1.17 -1.04
C ALA A 14 -10.73 0.06 -0.12
N GLN A 15 -11.75 0.91 -0.07
CA GLN A 15 -11.79 2.14 0.74
C GLN A 15 -10.61 3.09 0.50
N SER A 16 -10.02 3.08 -0.71
CA SER A 16 -8.87 3.92 -1.05
C SER A 16 -9.25 5.06 -1.97
N THR A 17 -8.64 6.21 -1.74
CA THR A 17 -8.81 7.43 -2.52
C THR A 17 -7.48 7.93 -3.05
N LEU A 18 -7.44 8.22 -4.36
CA LEU A 18 -6.30 8.85 -5.02
C LEU A 18 -6.72 10.23 -5.55
N THR A 19 -6.04 11.26 -5.09
CA THR A 19 -6.28 12.65 -5.52
C THR A 19 -5.07 13.20 -6.26
N TYR A 20 -5.29 13.90 -7.35
CA TYR A 20 -4.24 14.58 -8.11
C TYR A 20 -4.78 15.80 -8.86
N ALA A 21 -3.89 16.76 -9.12
CA ALA A 21 -4.28 18.02 -9.79
C ALA A 21 -4.59 17.80 -11.28
N SER A 22 -5.44 18.65 -11.85
CA SER A 22 -5.83 18.61 -13.28
C SER A 22 -4.65 18.86 -14.25
N ASN A 23 -3.56 19.46 -13.77
CA ASN A 23 -2.32 19.69 -14.51
C ASN A 23 -1.25 18.59 -14.28
N PHE A 24 -1.63 17.47 -13.65
CA PHE A 24 -0.75 16.34 -13.41
C PHE A 24 0.00 15.91 -14.69
N GLY A 25 1.29 15.60 -14.53
CA GLY A 25 2.16 15.15 -15.63
C GLY A 25 2.77 16.25 -16.48
N ARG A 26 2.33 17.54 -16.36
CA ARG A 26 2.90 18.67 -17.11
C ARG A 26 4.09 19.32 -16.40
N LYS A 27 3.93 19.71 -15.13
CA LYS A 27 4.97 20.35 -14.32
C LYS A 27 5.45 19.46 -13.18
N GLU A 28 4.57 18.61 -12.66
CA GLU A 28 4.79 17.73 -11.54
C GLU A 28 3.96 16.45 -11.69
N ARG A 29 4.35 15.40 -10.98
CA ARG A 29 3.63 14.14 -10.91
C ARG A 29 3.36 13.80 -9.44
N ASN A 30 2.54 14.66 -8.81
CA ASN A 30 2.15 14.49 -7.41
C ASN A 30 0.76 13.87 -7.32
N VAL A 31 0.62 12.86 -6.47
CA VAL A 31 -0.66 12.28 -6.07
C VAL A 31 -0.75 12.23 -4.55
N GLU A 32 -1.96 12.36 -4.01
CA GLU A 32 -2.26 12.13 -2.60
C GLU A 32 -3.00 10.80 -2.48
N LEU A 33 -2.55 9.95 -1.58
CA LEU A 33 -3.13 8.64 -1.32
C LEU A 33 -3.67 8.58 0.12
N ASP A 34 -4.93 8.20 0.24
CA ASP A 34 -5.55 7.71 1.46
C ASP A 34 -6.00 6.28 1.19
N GLY A 35 -5.37 5.30 1.82
CA GLY A 35 -5.65 3.89 1.58
C GLY A 35 -4.47 3.08 1.04
N GLU A 36 -4.75 2.06 0.24
CA GLU A 36 -3.75 1.20 -0.37
C GLU A 36 -3.82 1.26 -1.89
N ALA A 37 -2.64 1.41 -2.51
CA ALA A 37 -2.51 1.43 -3.96
C ALA A 37 -1.21 0.77 -4.44
N TYR A 38 -1.32 0.03 -5.54
CA TYR A 38 -0.19 -0.47 -6.30
C TYR A 38 0.03 0.42 -7.52
N PHE A 39 1.28 0.81 -7.73
CA PHE A 39 1.69 1.74 -8.78
C PHE A 39 2.65 1.06 -9.76
N GLU A 40 2.42 1.24 -11.05
CA GLU A 40 3.40 1.00 -12.11
C GLU A 40 3.69 2.34 -12.79
N VAL A 41 4.70 3.01 -12.27
CA VAL A 41 5.02 4.40 -12.66
C VAL A 41 5.82 4.43 -13.95
N THR A 42 5.33 5.19 -14.93
CA THR A 42 6.04 5.46 -16.18
C THR A 42 7.39 6.15 -15.90
N LYS A 43 8.46 5.60 -16.48
CA LYS A 43 9.82 6.08 -16.26
C LYS A 43 10.03 7.48 -16.80
N ASN A 44 10.36 8.42 -15.93
CA ASN A 44 10.73 9.79 -16.26
C ASN A 44 11.68 10.38 -15.21
N LYS A 45 12.98 10.34 -15.47
CA LYS A 45 14.02 10.87 -14.56
C LYS A 45 13.99 12.39 -14.41
N LYS A 46 13.45 13.12 -15.42
CA LYS A 46 13.39 14.59 -15.40
C LYS A 46 12.23 15.11 -14.58
N LEU A 47 11.18 14.31 -14.41
CA LEU A 47 9.98 14.65 -13.66
C LEU A 47 9.63 13.51 -12.70
N PRO A 48 10.16 13.48 -11.47
CA PRO A 48 9.87 12.45 -10.49
C PRO A 48 8.38 12.37 -10.16
N PHE A 49 7.94 11.19 -9.72
CA PHE A 49 6.58 10.93 -9.25
C PHE A 49 6.58 10.88 -7.73
N TYR A 50 5.61 11.54 -7.11
CA TYR A 50 5.47 11.60 -5.67
C TYR A 50 4.12 11.05 -5.23
N VAL A 51 4.12 10.18 -4.22
CA VAL A 51 2.93 9.78 -3.47
C VAL A 51 3.00 10.42 -2.10
N HIS A 52 2.06 11.30 -1.82
CA HIS A 52 1.90 11.94 -0.52
C HIS A 52 0.88 11.16 0.29
N THR A 53 1.22 10.86 1.54
CA THR A 53 0.32 10.27 2.53
C THR A 53 0.34 11.11 3.81
N GLU A 54 -0.48 10.78 4.79
CA GLU A 54 -0.52 11.51 6.06
C GLU A 54 0.85 11.50 6.77
N MET A 55 1.53 10.36 6.81
CA MET A 55 2.77 10.17 7.57
C MET A 55 4.04 10.33 6.74
N ASN A 56 4.02 9.87 5.51
CA ASN A 56 5.21 9.74 4.68
C ASN A 56 4.96 10.23 3.24
N LYS A 57 6.05 10.58 2.59
CA LYS A 57 6.09 10.92 1.17
C LYS A 57 7.03 9.93 0.46
N VAL A 58 6.57 9.38 -0.65
CA VAL A 58 7.33 8.46 -1.50
C VAL A 58 7.73 9.16 -2.79
N ARG A 59 8.98 9.07 -3.19
CA ARG A 59 9.51 9.60 -4.45
C ARG A 59 10.06 8.47 -5.31
N VAL A 60 9.66 8.46 -6.58
CA VAL A 60 10.14 7.49 -7.58
C VAL A 60 10.38 8.14 -8.94
N VAL A 61 11.06 7.46 -9.86
CA VAL A 61 11.30 7.96 -11.23
C VAL A 61 10.81 7.00 -12.33
N GLY A 62 10.37 5.80 -11.95
CA GLY A 62 9.93 4.74 -12.86
C GLY A 62 10.05 3.41 -12.14
N THR A 63 9.01 2.98 -11.46
CA THR A 63 9.07 2.03 -10.35
C THR A 63 7.75 1.28 -10.24
N CYS A 64 7.79 0.00 -9.91
CA CYS A 64 6.64 -0.80 -9.53
C CYS A 64 6.67 -1.02 -8.00
N PHE A 65 5.67 -0.51 -7.29
CA PHE A 65 5.64 -0.54 -5.83
C PHE A 65 4.22 -0.47 -5.28
N ASN A 66 4.04 -0.92 -4.05
CA ASN A 66 2.80 -0.80 -3.27
C ASN A 66 2.98 0.23 -2.15
N VAL A 67 1.93 0.97 -1.85
CA VAL A 67 1.82 1.82 -0.66
C VAL A 67 0.52 1.50 0.05
N CYS A 68 0.59 1.25 1.36
CA CYS A 68 -0.55 1.12 2.25
C CYS A 68 -0.45 2.17 3.35
N ALA A 69 -1.39 3.13 3.37
CA ALA A 69 -1.39 4.28 4.27
C ALA A 69 -2.81 4.82 4.44
N TYR A 70 -3.64 4.11 5.19
CA TYR A 70 -4.99 4.56 5.52
C TYR A 70 -4.93 5.68 6.54
N LYS A 71 -5.66 6.75 6.28
CA LYS A 71 -5.70 7.94 7.13
C LYS A 71 -6.18 7.62 8.54
N GLY A 72 -5.47 8.14 9.55
CA GLY A 72 -5.77 7.88 10.96
C GLY A 72 -5.30 6.54 11.51
N SER A 73 -4.80 5.60 10.68
CA SER A 73 -4.27 4.31 11.15
C SER A 73 -2.92 4.42 11.87
N LYS A 74 -2.18 5.53 11.66
CA LYS A 74 -0.79 5.69 12.11
C LYS A 74 0.16 4.62 11.56
N GLU A 75 -0.19 4.03 10.44
CA GLU A 75 0.56 2.98 9.77
C GLU A 75 0.88 3.42 8.34
N PHE A 76 2.11 3.23 7.96
CA PHE A 76 2.58 3.41 6.59
C PHE A 76 3.44 2.22 6.22
N GLU A 77 3.08 1.57 5.12
CA GLU A 77 3.84 0.45 4.56
C GLU A 77 4.11 0.68 3.08
N THR A 78 5.28 0.30 2.63
CA THR A 78 5.59 0.29 1.20
C THR A 78 6.50 -0.86 0.82
N THR A 79 6.25 -1.44 -0.34
CA THR A 79 7.01 -2.56 -0.91
C THR A 79 7.46 -2.21 -2.29
N LEU A 80 8.72 -2.46 -2.54
CA LEU A 80 9.34 -2.25 -3.83
C LEU A 80 9.45 -3.56 -4.61
N VAL A 81 8.81 -3.60 -5.79
CA VAL A 81 8.87 -4.73 -6.72
C VAL A 81 9.95 -4.51 -7.78
N GLU A 82 10.03 -3.29 -8.35
CA GLU A 82 11.02 -2.95 -9.37
C GLU A 82 11.38 -1.46 -9.30
N GLY A 83 12.66 -1.14 -9.48
CA GLY A 83 13.18 0.23 -9.52
C GLY A 83 13.80 0.68 -8.20
N ILE A 84 13.53 1.92 -7.79
CA ILE A 84 14.03 2.55 -6.55
C ILE A 84 12.90 3.40 -5.95
N VAL A 85 12.76 3.31 -4.64
CA VAL A 85 11.85 4.14 -3.82
C VAL A 85 12.66 4.93 -2.80
N ASP A 86 12.50 6.25 -2.80
CA ASP A 86 12.97 7.13 -1.73
C ASP A 86 11.80 7.48 -0.81
N ILE A 87 11.96 7.33 0.50
CA ILE A 87 10.94 7.59 1.52
C ILE A 87 11.37 8.76 2.38
N TYR A 88 10.43 9.69 2.58
CA TYR A 88 10.58 10.91 3.38
C TYR A 88 9.45 11.00 4.42
N PRO A 89 9.64 11.73 5.53
CA PRO A 89 8.52 12.17 6.35
C PRO A 89 7.62 13.11 5.53
N SER A 90 6.33 13.17 5.84
CA SER A 90 5.43 14.13 5.18
C SER A 90 5.79 15.59 5.46
N CYS A 91 6.42 15.86 6.61
CA CYS A 91 6.70 17.22 7.10
C CYS A 91 8.03 17.84 6.64
N ASN A 92 8.95 17.05 6.03
CA ASN A 92 10.24 17.57 5.57
C ASN A 92 10.80 16.77 4.38
N ASP A 93 11.97 17.21 3.87
CA ASP A 93 12.65 16.61 2.72
C ASP A 93 13.92 15.81 3.09
N GLN A 94 14.08 15.47 4.36
CA GLN A 94 15.17 14.60 4.78
C GLN A 94 14.78 13.14 4.55
N ILE A 95 15.55 12.45 3.71
CA ILE A 95 15.27 11.04 3.39
C ILE A 95 15.37 10.15 4.65
N ILE A 96 14.33 9.36 4.90
CA ILE A 96 14.35 8.34 5.95
C ILE A 96 15.16 7.14 5.47
N THR A 97 14.81 6.63 4.28
CA THR A 97 15.46 5.45 3.69
C THR A 97 15.23 5.37 2.19
N ARG A 98 16.06 4.58 1.55
CA ARG A 98 15.91 4.16 0.15
C ARG A 98 15.68 2.66 0.10
N LEU A 99 14.68 2.25 -0.68
CA LEU A 99 14.41 0.84 -0.94
C LEU A 99 15.01 0.43 -2.29
N GLN A 100 15.52 -0.79 -2.28
CA GLN A 100 15.90 -1.58 -3.45
C GLN A 100 14.85 -2.68 -3.68
N LYS A 101 14.93 -3.33 -4.82
CA LYS A 101 14.04 -4.44 -5.17
C LYS A 101 13.94 -5.45 -4.04
N ASP A 102 12.74 -5.97 -3.80
CA ASP A 102 12.38 -6.96 -2.78
C ASP A 102 12.41 -6.40 -1.34
N GLU A 103 12.67 -5.11 -1.16
CA GLU A 103 12.64 -4.49 0.16
C GLU A 103 11.26 -3.92 0.51
N PHE A 104 10.94 -4.05 1.79
CA PHE A 104 9.75 -3.55 2.46
C PHE A 104 10.15 -2.55 3.55
N PHE A 105 9.36 -1.50 3.68
CA PHE A 105 9.49 -0.54 4.77
C PHE A 105 8.13 -0.33 5.42
N ALA A 106 8.15 -0.29 6.74
CA ALA A 106 6.99 0.06 7.56
C ALA A 106 7.36 1.16 8.57
N ASN A 107 6.39 2.03 8.82
CA ASN A 107 6.42 3.03 9.88
C ASN A 107 5.12 2.89 10.69
N TYR A 108 5.23 2.40 11.91
CA TYR A 108 4.12 2.22 12.85
C TYR A 108 4.28 3.23 13.99
N ASP A 109 3.49 4.31 13.95
CA ASP A 109 3.51 5.40 14.95
C ASP A 109 4.94 5.92 15.25
N GLY A 110 5.73 6.15 14.19
CA GLY A 110 7.10 6.63 14.27
C GLY A 110 8.18 5.54 14.42
N ARG A 111 7.79 4.29 14.61
CA ARG A 111 8.74 3.15 14.66
C ARG A 111 8.96 2.60 13.27
N CYS A 112 10.13 2.87 12.72
CA CYS A 112 10.49 2.45 11.37
C CYS A 112 11.17 1.09 11.36
N LYS A 113 10.76 0.23 10.41
CA LYS A 113 11.37 -1.07 10.13
C LYS A 113 11.59 -1.24 8.63
N LYS A 114 12.75 -1.72 8.24
CA LYS A 114 13.07 -2.13 6.87
C LYS A 114 13.48 -3.59 6.86
N THR A 115 12.96 -4.37 5.91
CA THR A 115 13.24 -5.81 5.78
C THR A 115 13.17 -6.23 4.31
N ILE A 116 13.58 -7.46 4.02
CA ILE A 116 13.40 -8.09 2.71
C ILE A 116 12.16 -8.97 2.79
N LEU A 117 11.30 -8.87 1.78
CA LEU A 117 10.10 -9.71 1.69
C LEU A 117 10.43 -11.05 1.03
N PRO A 118 9.95 -12.17 1.60
CA PRO A 118 10.17 -13.49 1.02
C PRO A 118 9.32 -13.73 -0.23
N SER A 119 8.20 -13.00 -0.39
CA SER A 119 7.29 -13.15 -1.53
C SER A 119 6.42 -11.92 -1.74
N TYR A 120 5.76 -11.85 -2.91
CA TYR A 120 4.79 -10.81 -3.26
C TYR A 120 3.33 -11.31 -3.21
N GLU A 121 3.07 -12.45 -2.62
CA GLU A 121 1.73 -13.05 -2.56
C GLU A 121 0.68 -12.07 -2.03
N TYR A 122 1.02 -11.25 -1.03
CA TYR A 122 0.09 -10.30 -0.45
C TYR A 122 -0.28 -9.13 -1.39
N LEU A 123 0.47 -8.90 -2.50
CA LEU A 123 0.13 -7.91 -3.53
C LEU A 123 -0.85 -8.45 -4.58
N ARG A 124 -1.27 -9.71 -4.47
CA ARG A 124 -2.21 -10.32 -5.41
C ARG A 124 -3.65 -9.84 -5.22
N TRP A 125 -3.92 -9.01 -4.22
CA TRP A 125 -5.21 -8.34 -4.09
C TRP A 125 -5.59 -7.56 -5.37
N LYS A 126 -4.63 -7.00 -6.11
CA LYS A 126 -4.85 -6.36 -7.41
C LYS A 126 -5.38 -7.30 -8.49
N GLU A 127 -5.29 -8.61 -8.26
CA GLU A 127 -5.82 -9.70 -9.10
C GLU A 127 -7.11 -10.30 -8.51
N GLY A 128 -7.63 -9.69 -7.42
CA GLY A 128 -8.79 -10.21 -6.68
C GLY A 128 -8.47 -11.43 -5.81
N LEU A 129 -7.19 -11.67 -5.49
CA LEU A 129 -6.77 -12.76 -4.60
C LEU A 129 -6.12 -12.21 -3.34
N TYR A 130 -6.78 -12.40 -2.21
CA TYR A 130 -6.27 -12.00 -0.90
C TYR A 130 -5.47 -13.16 -0.27
N CYS A 131 -4.20 -12.88 -0.01
CA CYS A 131 -3.27 -13.85 0.58
C CYS A 131 -2.86 -13.38 1.98
N PHE A 132 -2.96 -14.28 2.95
CA PHE A 132 -2.51 -14.11 4.33
C PHE A 132 -1.46 -15.14 4.62
N ASP A 133 -0.39 -14.75 5.26
CA ASP A 133 0.71 -15.61 5.66
C ASP A 133 1.17 -15.20 7.05
N ASP A 134 0.99 -16.10 8.01
CA ASP A 134 1.32 -15.92 9.43
C ASP A 134 0.69 -14.63 10.03
N VAL A 135 -0.58 -14.37 9.71
CA VAL A 135 -1.31 -13.17 10.14
C VAL A 135 -2.22 -13.50 11.32
N PRO A 136 -2.29 -12.65 12.37
CA PRO A 136 -3.26 -12.84 13.45
C PRO A 136 -4.70 -12.72 12.91
N PHE A 137 -5.61 -13.50 13.49
CA PHE A 137 -7.01 -13.53 13.04
C PHE A 137 -7.68 -12.15 13.08
N SER A 138 -7.37 -11.33 14.09
CA SER A 138 -7.85 -9.93 14.15
C SER A 138 -7.43 -9.12 12.92
N GLY A 139 -6.17 -9.24 12.48
CA GLY A 139 -5.66 -8.55 11.30
C GLY A 139 -6.32 -9.02 9.99
N ILE A 140 -6.74 -10.31 9.93
CA ILE A 140 -7.54 -10.82 8.80
C ILE A 140 -8.92 -10.18 8.81
N LEU A 141 -9.58 -10.12 9.97
CA LEU A 141 -10.91 -9.50 10.10
C LEU A 141 -10.89 -8.02 9.71
N ASP A 142 -9.90 -7.26 10.19
CA ASP A 142 -9.74 -5.84 9.84
C ASP A 142 -9.61 -5.63 8.33
N LYS A 143 -8.87 -6.52 7.64
CA LYS A 143 -8.76 -6.48 6.17
C LYS A 143 -10.07 -6.86 5.50
N LEU A 144 -10.76 -7.90 5.96
CA LEU A 144 -12.07 -8.31 5.42
C LEU A 144 -13.13 -7.23 5.60
N GLU A 145 -13.19 -6.58 6.76
CA GLU A 145 -14.09 -5.44 7.01
C GLU A 145 -13.87 -4.33 5.97
N LYS A 146 -12.60 -4.02 5.68
CA LYS A 146 -12.25 -3.02 4.66
C LYS A 146 -12.64 -3.48 3.25
N TYR A 147 -12.29 -4.72 2.87
CA TYR A 147 -12.52 -5.23 1.50
C TYR A 147 -13.99 -5.35 1.15
N TYR A 148 -14.82 -5.82 2.09
CA TYR A 148 -16.25 -6.04 1.86
C TYR A 148 -17.12 -4.88 2.35
N ASN A 149 -16.53 -3.85 2.98
CA ASN A 149 -17.24 -2.72 3.59
C ASN A 149 -18.33 -3.19 4.57
N VAL A 150 -17.98 -4.13 5.42
CA VAL A 150 -18.87 -4.72 6.44
C VAL A 150 -18.29 -4.50 7.83
N LYS A 151 -19.12 -4.73 8.86
CA LYS A 151 -18.67 -4.84 10.25
C LYS A 151 -18.79 -6.30 10.69
N ILE A 152 -17.69 -6.86 11.19
CA ILE A 152 -17.62 -8.26 11.64
C ILE A 152 -17.63 -8.27 13.17
N SER A 153 -18.65 -8.90 13.76
CA SER A 153 -18.75 -9.08 15.20
C SER A 153 -18.35 -10.50 15.59
N VAL A 154 -17.28 -10.61 16.35
CA VAL A 154 -16.79 -11.91 16.83
C VAL A 154 -17.51 -12.27 18.14
N THR A 155 -18.33 -13.34 18.12
CA THR A 155 -19.08 -13.79 19.28
C THR A 155 -18.23 -14.58 20.29
N SER A 156 -17.10 -15.15 19.84
CA SER A 156 -16.18 -15.87 20.71
C SER A 156 -14.83 -15.13 20.81
N PRO A 157 -14.51 -14.46 21.93
CA PRO A 157 -13.24 -13.74 22.10
C PRO A 157 -11.99 -14.62 21.92
N ARG A 158 -12.11 -15.92 22.12
CA ARG A 158 -11.01 -16.89 21.94
C ARG A 158 -10.49 -16.91 20.50
N LEU A 159 -11.33 -16.62 19.51
CA LEU A 159 -10.91 -16.57 18.10
C LEU A 159 -9.94 -15.43 17.83
N LEU A 160 -10.06 -14.31 18.55
CA LEU A 160 -9.20 -13.14 18.39
C LEU A 160 -7.76 -13.38 18.86
N THR A 161 -7.53 -14.44 19.66
CA THR A 161 -6.19 -14.79 20.14
C THR A 161 -5.45 -15.78 19.22
N HIS A 162 -6.08 -16.18 18.11
CA HIS A 162 -5.40 -17.03 17.11
C HIS A 162 -4.39 -16.22 16.32
N GLU A 163 -3.17 -16.67 16.33
CA GLU A 163 -2.04 -16.12 15.59
C GLU A 163 -1.58 -17.10 14.52
N GLY A 164 -0.81 -16.61 13.55
CA GLY A 164 -0.17 -17.46 12.56
C GLY A 164 -1.11 -18.10 11.55
N LEU A 165 -2.21 -17.43 11.18
CA LEU A 165 -3.12 -17.95 10.17
C LEU A 165 -2.60 -17.69 8.76
N THR A 166 -2.60 -18.75 7.96
CA THR A 166 -2.24 -18.71 6.54
C THR A 166 -3.40 -19.16 5.69
N GLY A 167 -3.76 -18.39 4.69
CA GLY A 167 -4.88 -18.72 3.81
C GLY A 167 -4.95 -17.80 2.59
N LYS A 168 -5.74 -18.24 1.61
CA LYS A 168 -6.02 -17.47 0.39
C LYS A 168 -7.51 -17.55 0.07
N PHE A 169 -8.11 -16.42 -0.32
CA PHE A 169 -9.48 -16.40 -0.83
C PHE A 169 -9.60 -15.38 -1.95
N ARG A 170 -10.57 -15.59 -2.82
CA ARG A 170 -10.85 -14.73 -3.95
C ARG A 170 -11.98 -13.77 -3.61
N GLU A 171 -11.87 -12.55 -4.07
CA GLU A 171 -12.92 -11.53 -3.91
C GLU A 171 -14.30 -12.04 -4.38
N GLN A 172 -14.33 -12.79 -5.47
CA GLN A 172 -15.55 -13.34 -6.04
C GLN A 172 -16.23 -14.44 -5.21
N ASP A 173 -15.51 -15.05 -4.25
CA ASP A 173 -16.07 -16.13 -3.42
C ASP A 173 -17.03 -15.58 -2.36
N GLY A 174 -17.03 -14.26 -2.16
CA GLY A 174 -17.88 -13.59 -1.17
C GLY A 174 -17.45 -13.80 0.28
N ILE A 175 -18.32 -13.38 1.21
CA ILE A 175 -18.11 -13.50 2.67
C ILE A 175 -19.29 -14.28 3.30
N GLU A 176 -19.93 -15.15 2.56
CA GLU A 176 -21.05 -15.95 3.05
C GLU A 176 -20.62 -17.01 4.08
#